data_c2d56f5b3750ec9ec0768fd206b3b6fc
#
_entry.id   c2d56f5b3750ec9ec0768fd206b3b6fc
#
_cell.length_a   1.000
_cell.length_b   1.000
_cell.length_c   1.000
_cell.angle_alpha   90.00
_cell.angle_beta   90.00
_cell.angle_gamma   90.00
#
_symmetry.space_group_name_H-M   'P 1'
#
loop_
_entity.id
_entity.type
_entity.pdbx_description
1 polymer ?
#
loop_
_entity_poly.entity_id
_entity_poly.type
_entity_poly.pdbx_seq_one_letter_code
_entity_poly.pdbx_strand_id
1 'polypeptide(L)'
;EPTPEMRDRNTRVLKGHIQLARAVFPQGTCGGQLDVLARQYLWEAGVDYAHGTGHGVGSVLAVHEGPQRIAKPSGGQAGTGQELFAGMILSNEPGYY
;
A
#
# COMPACT_ATOMS: atom_id res chain seq x y z
N GLU A 1 -8.61 11.48 -23.49
CA GLU A 1 -7.51 10.58 -23.87
C GLU A 1 -6.38 10.67 -22.86
N PRO A 2 -5.98 9.58 -22.26
CA PRO A 2 -4.82 9.62 -21.38
C PRO A 2 -3.55 9.87 -22.17
N THR A 3 -2.67 10.70 -21.61
CA THR A 3 -1.37 10.95 -22.22
C THR A 3 -0.45 9.73 -22.02
N PRO A 4 0.64 9.61 -22.80
CA PRO A 4 1.62 8.55 -22.57
C PRO A 4 2.14 8.53 -21.12
N GLU A 5 2.35 9.71 -20.53
CA GLU A 5 2.78 9.78 -19.13
C GLU A 5 1.73 9.19 -18.20
N MET A 6 0.47 9.54 -18.39
CA MET A 6 -0.62 9.01 -17.57
C MET A 6 -0.73 7.49 -17.69
N ARG A 7 -0.57 6.96 -18.90
CA ARG A 7 -0.57 5.51 -19.12
C ARG A 7 0.58 4.84 -18.36
N ASP A 8 1.76 5.45 -18.44
CA ASP A 8 2.93 4.92 -17.74
C ASP A 8 2.70 4.90 -16.22
N ARG A 9 2.19 5.99 -15.66
CA ARG A 9 1.95 6.08 -14.21
C ARG A 9 0.87 5.12 -13.78
N ASN A 10 -0.20 4.99 -14.55
CA ASN A 10 -1.29 4.06 -14.25
C ASN A 10 -0.79 2.61 -14.28
N THR A 11 0.07 2.27 -15.25
CA THR A 11 0.66 0.94 -15.33
C THR A 11 1.53 0.66 -14.11
N ARG A 12 2.31 1.63 -13.65
CA ARG A 12 3.17 1.48 -12.48
C ARG A 12 2.36 1.31 -11.21
N VAL A 13 1.24 2.02 -11.07
CA VAL A 13 0.31 1.85 -9.96
C VAL A 13 -0.28 0.45 -9.97
N LEU A 14 -0.70 -0.03 -11.14
CA LEU A 14 -1.26 -1.37 -11.28
C LEU A 14 -0.25 -2.44 -10.90
N LYS A 15 1.00 -2.31 -11.37
CA LYS A 15 2.05 -3.25 -11.01
C LYS A 15 2.25 -3.31 -9.50
N GLY A 16 2.28 -2.17 -8.84
CA GLY A 16 2.42 -2.11 -7.39
C GLY A 16 1.24 -2.75 -6.67
N HIS A 17 0.04 -2.48 -7.15
CA HIS A 17 -1.18 -3.08 -6.60
C HIS A 17 -1.12 -4.60 -6.68
N ILE A 18 -0.71 -5.13 -7.83
CA ILE A 18 -0.62 -6.58 -8.04
C ILE A 18 0.45 -7.19 -7.14
N GLN A 19 1.62 -6.56 -7.06
CA GLN A 19 2.70 -7.09 -6.22
C GLN A 19 2.31 -7.13 -4.76
N LEU A 20 1.65 -6.10 -4.27
CA LEU A 20 1.18 -6.10 -2.88
C LEU A 20 0.11 -7.18 -2.67
N ALA A 21 -0.82 -7.32 -3.60
CA ALA A 21 -1.88 -8.33 -3.49
C ALA A 21 -1.35 -9.75 -3.50
N ARG A 22 -0.21 -9.98 -4.17
CA ARG A 22 0.42 -11.30 -4.27
C ARG A 22 1.43 -11.57 -3.16
N ALA A 23 1.69 -10.60 -2.29
CA ALA A 23 2.76 -10.72 -1.31
C ALA A 23 2.54 -11.91 -0.39
N VAL A 24 3.60 -12.70 -0.22
CA VAL A 24 3.68 -13.78 0.77
C VAL A 24 4.79 -13.37 1.71
N PHE A 25 4.51 -13.36 3.00
CA PHE A 25 5.46 -12.84 3.96
C PHE A 25 5.44 -13.65 5.25
N PRO A 26 6.57 -13.69 5.98
CA PRO A 26 6.64 -14.47 7.21
C PRO A 26 5.84 -13.83 8.33
N GLN A 27 5.50 -14.65 9.32
CA GLN A 27 4.90 -14.16 10.55
C GLN A 27 5.83 -13.12 11.17
N GLY A 28 5.27 -12.07 11.72
CA GLY A 28 6.04 -10.96 12.28
C GLY A 28 6.21 -9.79 11.34
N THR A 29 5.80 -9.92 10.08
CA THR A 29 5.90 -8.83 9.09
C THR A 29 4.85 -7.77 9.40
N CYS A 30 5.23 -6.51 9.25
CA CYS A 30 4.33 -5.37 9.44
C CYS A 30 4.13 -4.61 8.14
N GLY A 31 3.13 -3.72 8.13
CA GLY A 31 2.77 -2.96 6.93
C GLY A 31 3.88 -2.07 6.41
N GLY A 32 4.72 -1.54 7.30
CA GLY A 32 5.86 -0.72 6.89
C GLY A 32 6.85 -1.47 6.03
N GLN A 33 6.94 -2.78 6.20
CA GLN A 33 7.84 -3.61 5.42
C GLN A 33 7.26 -3.95 4.05
N LEU A 34 5.95 -3.90 3.88
CA LEU A 34 5.28 -4.27 2.64
C LEU A 34 5.02 -3.07 1.73
N ASP A 35 5.07 -1.87 2.26
CA ASP A 35 4.70 -0.65 1.52
C ASP A 35 5.52 -0.47 0.23
N VAL A 36 6.81 -0.80 0.26
CA VAL A 36 7.69 -0.65 -0.91
C VAL A 36 7.20 -1.47 -2.11
N LEU A 37 6.52 -2.59 -1.86
CA LEU A 37 6.02 -3.43 -2.95
C LEU A 37 5.06 -2.67 -3.86
N ALA A 38 4.30 -1.74 -3.29
CA ALA A 38 3.37 -0.93 -4.07
C ALA A 38 4.05 0.30 -4.69
N ARG A 39 5.06 0.87 -4.02
CA ARG A 39 5.66 2.14 -4.46
C ARG A 39 6.81 2.00 -5.43
N GLN A 40 7.47 0.83 -5.46
CA GLN A 40 8.74 0.66 -6.19
C GLN A 40 8.66 1.06 -7.67
N TYR A 41 7.55 0.79 -8.33
CA TYR A 41 7.42 1.07 -9.76
C TYR A 41 7.27 2.57 -10.04
N LEU A 42 6.62 3.30 -9.14
CA LEU A 42 6.55 4.76 -9.24
C LEU A 42 7.91 5.39 -8.92
N TRP A 43 8.62 4.85 -7.94
CA TRP A 43 9.96 5.34 -7.61
C TRP A 43 10.93 5.22 -8.78
N GLU A 44 10.80 4.16 -9.59
CA GLU A 44 11.63 4.01 -10.80
C GLU A 44 11.46 5.18 -11.76
N ALA A 45 10.30 5.79 -11.77
CA ALA A 45 10.01 6.96 -12.60
C ALA A 45 10.23 8.29 -11.86
N GLY A 46 10.74 8.24 -10.64
CA GLY A 46 11.00 9.43 -9.85
C GLY A 46 9.76 10.08 -9.24
N VAL A 47 8.66 9.34 -9.13
CA VAL A 47 7.41 9.86 -8.58
C VAL A 47 6.94 9.00 -7.41
N ASP A 48 5.98 9.50 -6.67
CA ASP A 48 5.46 8.83 -5.48
C ASP A 48 4.05 9.34 -5.19
N TYR A 49 3.43 8.80 -4.15
CA TYR A 49 2.19 9.36 -3.61
C TYR A 49 2.35 9.58 -2.10
N ALA A 50 1.57 10.55 -1.57
CA ALA A 50 1.76 11.01 -0.20
C ALA A 50 0.92 10.24 0.83
N HIS A 51 -0.15 9.59 0.39
CA HIS A 51 -1.03 8.88 1.33
C HIS A 51 -0.50 7.48 1.64
N GLY A 52 -1.09 6.81 2.61
CA GLY A 52 -0.75 5.42 2.91
C GLY A 52 -1.26 4.48 1.81
N THR A 53 -0.61 3.31 1.70
CA THR A 53 -0.97 2.31 0.70
C THR A 53 -2.18 1.49 1.15
N GLY A 54 -2.30 1.23 2.43
CA GLY A 54 -3.43 0.47 2.95
C GLY A 54 -3.61 0.66 4.44
N HIS A 55 -4.75 0.23 4.92
CA HIS A 55 -5.13 0.36 6.34
C HIS A 55 -6.03 -0.81 6.72
N GLY A 56 -6.23 -0.99 8.02
CA GLY A 56 -7.20 -1.94 8.52
C GLY A 56 -8.61 -1.52 8.12
N VAL A 57 -9.47 -2.50 7.87
CA VAL A 57 -10.87 -2.27 7.51
C VAL A 57 -11.75 -2.99 8.51
N GLY A 58 -12.69 -2.27 9.10
CA GLY A 58 -13.65 -2.86 10.00
C GLY A 58 -14.60 -3.79 9.27
N SER A 59 -15.02 -4.87 9.94
CA SER A 59 -15.90 -5.85 9.34
C SER A 59 -17.32 -5.34 9.14
N VAL A 60 -17.64 -4.22 9.77
CA VAL A 60 -18.97 -3.59 9.65
C VAL A 60 -18.78 -2.24 8.98
N LEU A 61 -19.50 -1.99 7.90
CA LEU A 61 -19.52 -0.72 7.18
C LEU A 61 -18.21 -0.38 6.44
N ALA A 62 -17.26 -1.32 6.37
CA ALA A 62 -16.01 -1.14 5.63
C ALA A 62 -15.28 0.17 5.98
N VAL A 63 -15.27 0.56 7.25
CA VAL A 63 -14.64 1.78 7.70
C VAL A 63 -13.17 1.55 8.02
N HIS A 64 -12.41 2.65 8.11
CA HIS A 64 -11.03 2.60 8.58
C HIS A 64 -10.99 2.00 9.98
N GLU A 65 -10.13 1.02 10.18
CA GLU A 65 -9.97 0.40 11.50
C GLU A 65 -8.50 0.06 11.69
N GLY A 66 -7.89 0.73 12.67
CA GLY A 66 -6.52 0.47 13.06
C GLY A 66 -6.41 -0.79 13.90
N PRO A 67 -5.20 -1.09 14.40
CA PRO A 67 -4.02 -0.24 14.27
C PRO A 67 -3.17 -0.51 13.03
N GLN A 68 -3.44 -1.59 12.28
CA GLN A 68 -2.57 -1.99 11.18
C GLN A 68 -2.68 -1.04 9.99
N ARG A 69 -1.54 -0.79 9.33
CA ARG A 69 -1.46 0.13 8.21
C ARG A 69 -0.28 -0.22 7.31
N ILE A 70 -0.46 -0.08 6.01
CA ILE A 70 0.61 -0.25 5.03
C ILE A 70 0.99 1.14 4.53
N ALA A 71 2.17 1.62 4.91
CA ALA A 71 2.66 2.95 4.58
C ALA A 71 4.14 3.01 4.85
N LYS A 72 4.80 4.09 4.42
CA LYS A 72 6.23 4.28 4.71
C LYS A 72 6.45 4.31 6.22
N PRO A 73 7.42 3.54 6.73
CA PRO A 73 7.65 3.50 8.18
C PRO A 73 7.97 4.87 8.79
N SER A 74 8.64 5.73 8.02
CA SER A 74 9.06 7.04 8.49
C SER A 74 8.06 8.14 8.12
N GLY A 75 6.89 7.77 7.62
CA GLY A 75 5.91 8.75 7.14
C GLY A 75 5.03 9.37 8.19
N GLY A 76 5.27 9.10 9.46
CA GLY A 76 4.48 9.64 10.55
C GLY A 76 3.11 9.01 10.71
N GLN A 77 2.82 7.93 9.98
CA GLN A 77 1.54 7.25 10.06
C GLN A 77 1.59 6.15 11.11
N ALA A 78 0.62 6.17 12.01
CA ALA A 78 0.53 5.14 13.05
C ALA A 78 0.21 3.77 12.42
N GLY A 79 0.63 2.71 13.06
CA GLY A 79 0.27 1.35 12.67
C GLY A 79 1.18 0.69 11.65
N THR A 80 2.21 1.39 11.13
CA THR A 80 3.14 0.78 10.17
C THR A 80 4.02 -0.29 10.80
N GLY A 81 4.26 -0.20 12.10
CA GLY A 81 5.01 -1.21 12.83
C GLY A 81 4.16 -2.33 13.41
N GLN A 82 2.86 -2.27 13.23
CA GLN A 82 1.96 -3.30 13.76
C GLN A 82 2.09 -4.57 12.94
N GLU A 83 2.36 -5.68 13.62
CA GLU A 83 2.45 -6.99 12.97
C GLU A 83 1.12 -7.36 12.33
N LEU A 84 1.19 -7.98 11.15
CA LEU A 84 0.01 -8.41 10.41
C LEU A 84 -0.28 -9.88 10.70
N PHE A 85 -1.53 -10.19 11.00
CA PHE A 85 -1.96 -11.53 11.35
C PHE A 85 -2.99 -12.03 10.35
N ALA A 86 -3.07 -13.36 10.22
CA ALA A 86 -4.12 -13.98 9.42
C ALA A 86 -5.50 -13.54 9.95
N GLY A 87 -6.41 -13.26 9.04
CA GLY A 87 -7.75 -12.79 9.40
C GLY A 87 -7.91 -11.28 9.42
N MET A 88 -6.82 -10.52 9.38
CA MET A 88 -6.90 -9.07 9.25
C MET A 88 -7.37 -8.70 7.85
N ILE A 89 -8.18 -7.66 7.77
CA ILE A 89 -8.63 -7.10 6.50
C ILE A 89 -7.91 -5.77 6.29
N LEU A 90 -7.27 -5.64 5.12
CA LEU A 90 -6.50 -4.45 4.77
C LEU A 90 -6.93 -3.94 3.40
N SER A 91 -6.96 -2.63 3.23
CA SER A 91 -7.16 -2.03 1.92
C SER A 91 -5.84 -2.01 1.14
N ASN A 92 -5.94 -1.88 -0.17
CA ASN A 92 -4.79 -1.85 -1.08
C ASN A 92 -5.02 -0.69 -2.05
N GLU A 93 -4.46 0.47 -1.73
CA GLU A 93 -4.85 1.73 -2.35
C GLU A 93 -3.67 2.55 -2.87
N PRO A 94 -2.73 1.98 -3.65
CA PRO A 94 -1.72 2.80 -4.29
C PRO A 94 -2.37 3.72 -5.33
N GLY A 95 -1.72 4.84 -5.61
CA GLY A 95 -2.28 5.77 -6.56
C GLY A 95 -1.25 6.74 -7.10
N TYR A 96 -1.64 7.46 -8.15
CA TYR A 96 -0.86 8.56 -8.70
C TYR A 96 -1.82 9.67 -9.10
N TYR A 97 -1.52 10.88 -8.68
CA TYR A 97 -2.42 12.02 -8.86
C TYR A 97 -1.75 13.19 -9.58
#